data_a55dfe1979104344e49337d104b9f3d1
#
_entry.id   a55dfe1979104344e49337d104b9f3d1
#
_cell.length_a   1.000
_cell.length_b   1.000
_cell.length_c   1.000
_cell.angle_alpha   90.00
_cell.angle_beta   90.00
_cell.angle_gamma   90.00
#
_symmetry.space_group_name_H-M   'P 1'
#
loop_
_entity.id
_entity.type
_entity.pdbx_description
1 polymer ?
#
loop_
_entity_poly.entity_id
_entity_poly.type
_entity_poly.pdbx_seq_one_letter_code
_entity_poly.pdbx_strand_id
1 'polypeptide(L)'
;MRTFTGNTWRLAAAVLGLSLFVACGSDDGGGSGGPTTPSGSGPGPSGATITVGTNGTVSPSTVSITVGQSVTFVNNDSRSHELASDPHPAHTNCPSINALAVLGTGQTKLTNSFGAAGTCGFHDHNDPDNLALKGTITIR
;
A
#
# COMPACT_ATOMS: atom_id res chain seq x y z
N MET A 1 -14.82 -35.95 35.99
CA MET A 1 -14.80 -37.10 35.07
C MET A 1 -15.82 -36.86 33.98
N ARG A 2 -15.38 -36.43 32.78
CA ARG A 2 -16.13 -36.54 31.53
C ARG A 2 -15.12 -36.72 30.43
N THR A 3 -15.08 -37.89 29.91
CA THR A 3 -14.31 -38.38 28.75
C THR A 3 -14.98 -37.83 27.48
N PHE A 4 -14.21 -37.19 26.60
CA PHE A 4 -14.62 -36.94 25.23
C PHE A 4 -13.76 -37.74 24.26
N THR A 5 -14.45 -38.63 23.60
CA THR A 5 -14.07 -39.58 22.56
C THR A 5 -13.63 -38.86 21.27
N GLY A 6 -12.59 -39.41 20.67
CA GLY A 6 -12.02 -38.96 19.42
C GLY A 6 -12.94 -39.14 18.20
N ASN A 7 -12.75 -38.28 17.23
CA ASN A 7 -13.28 -38.46 15.88
C ASN A 7 -12.14 -38.47 14.87
N THR A 8 -11.87 -39.70 14.43
CA THR A 8 -11.02 -40.01 13.27
C THR A 8 -11.77 -39.65 11.98
N TRP A 9 -11.27 -38.71 11.20
CA TRP A 9 -11.73 -38.54 9.82
C TRP A 9 -10.73 -39.03 8.83
N ARG A 10 -11.28 -39.89 8.01
CA ARG A 10 -10.63 -40.74 7.02
C ARG A 10 -10.18 -39.96 5.81
N LEU A 11 -9.00 -40.35 5.35
CA LEU A 11 -8.44 -40.09 4.03
C LEU A 11 -9.44 -40.43 2.92
N ALA A 12 -9.59 -39.56 1.95
CA ALA A 12 -10.10 -39.90 0.62
C ALA A 12 -9.09 -39.38 -0.41
N ALA A 13 -8.54 -40.37 -1.12
CA ALA A 13 -7.59 -40.17 -2.20
C ALA A 13 -8.30 -39.99 -3.55
N ALA A 14 -7.52 -39.51 -4.52
CA ALA A 14 -7.64 -39.63 -5.97
C ALA A 14 -8.57 -38.62 -6.67
N VAL A 15 -8.06 -37.93 -7.70
CA VAL A 15 -7.99 -38.45 -9.08
C VAL A 15 -7.05 -37.58 -9.92
N LEU A 16 -6.12 -38.20 -10.61
CA LEU A 16 -5.35 -37.68 -11.73
C LEU A 16 -6.27 -37.20 -12.86
N GLY A 17 -6.04 -35.96 -13.32
CA GLY A 17 -6.58 -35.46 -14.56
C GLY A 17 -5.46 -34.88 -15.43
N LEU A 18 -4.88 -35.70 -16.28
CA LEU A 18 -3.92 -35.31 -17.32
C LEU A 18 -4.70 -34.71 -18.49
N SER A 19 -4.62 -33.41 -18.75
CA SER A 19 -5.13 -32.81 -19.97
C SER A 19 -3.99 -32.14 -20.72
N LEU A 20 -3.52 -32.80 -21.76
CA LEU A 20 -2.71 -32.21 -22.82
C LEU A 20 -3.62 -31.30 -23.66
N PHE A 21 -3.29 -30.03 -23.78
CA PHE A 21 -3.72 -29.20 -24.89
C PHE A 21 -2.51 -28.74 -25.68
N VAL A 22 -2.32 -29.38 -26.82
CA VAL A 22 -1.52 -28.86 -27.94
C VAL A 22 -2.45 -27.99 -28.76
N ALA A 23 -2.11 -26.76 -28.96
CA ALA A 23 -2.64 -25.95 -30.05
C ALA A 23 -1.54 -25.02 -30.54
N CYS A 24 -0.93 -25.38 -31.64
CA CYS A 24 -0.27 -24.46 -32.55
C CYS A 24 -1.32 -23.57 -33.23
N GLY A 25 -1.10 -22.29 -33.24
CA GLY A 25 -1.80 -21.33 -34.07
C GLY A 25 -0.88 -20.14 -34.30
N SER A 26 -0.20 -20.17 -35.43
CA SER A 26 0.50 -19.00 -35.98
C SER A 26 -0.55 -18.12 -36.66
N ASP A 27 -0.60 -16.85 -36.33
CA ASP A 27 -1.11 -15.83 -37.25
C ASP A 27 -0.41 -14.51 -36.96
N ASP A 28 0.28 -14.02 -37.98
CA ASP A 28 0.88 -12.72 -38.12
C ASP A 28 -0.20 -11.63 -38.19
N GLY A 29 -0.07 -10.61 -37.34
CA GLY A 29 -0.92 -9.42 -37.40
C GLY A 29 -0.28 -8.28 -36.63
N GLY A 30 0.53 -7.45 -37.31
CA GLY A 30 1.13 -6.26 -36.74
C GLY A 30 0.10 -5.27 -36.21
N GLY A 31 0.18 -4.98 -34.93
CA GLY A 31 -0.51 -3.90 -34.27
C GLY A 31 0.38 -3.33 -33.19
N SER A 32 1.05 -2.20 -33.47
CA SER A 32 1.75 -1.40 -32.46
C SER A 32 0.76 -0.81 -31.47
N GLY A 33 0.28 -1.65 -30.55
CA GLY A 33 -0.38 -1.20 -29.34
C GLY A 33 0.66 -1.24 -28.21
N GLY A 34 1.21 -0.09 -27.85
CA GLY A 34 2.01 0.02 -26.65
C GLY A 34 1.21 -0.45 -25.43
N PRO A 35 1.84 -1.06 -24.42
CA PRO A 35 1.12 -1.49 -23.23
C PRO A 35 0.53 -0.26 -22.55
N THR A 36 -0.77 -0.10 -22.69
CA THR A 36 -1.55 0.78 -21.82
C THR A 36 -1.54 0.13 -20.44
N THR A 37 -0.63 0.58 -19.59
CA THR A 37 -0.65 0.23 -18.17
C THR A 37 -1.99 0.70 -17.60
N PRO A 38 -2.84 -0.18 -17.07
CA PRO A 38 -4.03 0.27 -16.38
C PRO A 38 -3.59 1.13 -15.21
N SER A 39 -4.15 2.32 -15.11
CA SER A 39 -3.98 3.22 -13.95
C SER A 39 -4.66 2.55 -12.75
N GLY A 40 -4.00 1.58 -12.17
CA GLY A 40 -4.48 0.86 -10.99
C GLY A 40 -4.37 1.78 -9.78
N SER A 41 -5.51 2.09 -9.17
CA SER A 41 -5.60 2.82 -7.89
C SER A 41 -5.20 1.95 -6.69
N GLY A 42 -4.38 0.93 -6.88
CA GLY A 42 -3.87 0.06 -5.81
C GLY A 42 -2.46 0.43 -5.35
N PRO A 43 -1.95 -0.22 -4.28
CA PRO A 43 -0.57 -0.05 -3.85
C PRO A 43 0.40 -0.51 -4.95
N GLY A 44 1.37 0.33 -5.27
CA GLY A 44 2.53 -0.03 -6.11
C GLY A 44 3.68 -0.59 -5.27
N PRO A 45 4.82 -0.93 -5.90
CA PRO A 45 6.02 -1.30 -5.16
C PRO A 45 6.44 -0.15 -4.23
N SER A 46 6.87 -0.48 -3.01
CA SER A 46 7.32 0.54 -2.05
C SER A 46 8.63 1.19 -2.52
N GLY A 47 8.60 2.52 -2.66
CA GLY A 47 9.78 3.30 -3.02
C GLY A 47 10.51 3.89 -1.82
N ALA A 48 9.81 4.06 -0.68
CA ALA A 48 10.36 4.62 0.55
C ALA A 48 9.54 4.19 1.77
N THR A 49 10.16 4.30 2.95
CA THR A 49 9.48 4.08 4.23
C THR A 49 9.59 5.32 5.10
N ILE A 50 8.48 5.70 5.73
CA ILE A 50 8.39 6.77 6.74
C ILE A 50 7.87 6.13 8.02
N THR A 51 8.53 6.41 9.14
CA THR A 51 8.16 5.88 10.45
C THR A 51 7.67 7.00 11.35
N VAL A 52 6.52 6.81 11.98
CA VAL A 52 6.12 7.58 13.16
C VAL A 52 6.79 6.93 14.36
N GLY A 53 7.74 7.63 14.96
CA GLY A 53 8.53 7.11 16.07
C GLY A 53 7.79 7.17 17.41
N THR A 54 8.35 6.52 18.43
CA THR A 54 7.78 6.41 19.79
C THR A 54 7.60 7.76 20.50
N ASN A 55 8.24 8.81 19.99
CA ASN A 55 8.13 10.19 20.48
C ASN A 55 7.14 11.04 19.71
N GLY A 56 6.32 10.43 18.82
CA GLY A 56 5.36 11.16 18.00
C GLY A 56 6.02 12.06 16.95
N THR A 57 7.09 11.60 16.30
CA THR A 57 7.76 12.31 15.20
C THR A 57 7.88 11.43 13.97
N VAL A 58 7.74 12.00 12.77
CA VAL A 58 7.97 11.28 11.51
C VAL A 58 9.45 11.28 11.12
N SER A 59 9.96 10.15 10.66
CA SER A 59 11.34 10.02 10.19
C SER A 59 11.46 8.98 9.07
N PRO A 60 12.12 9.29 7.94
CA PRO A 60 12.49 10.64 7.52
C PRO A 60 11.25 11.51 7.24
N SER A 61 11.32 12.82 7.48
CA SER A 61 10.23 13.74 7.16
C SER A 61 10.15 14.09 5.68
N THR A 62 11.18 13.76 4.89
CA THR A 62 11.20 13.96 3.44
C THR A 62 11.74 12.71 2.74
N VAL A 63 11.02 12.25 1.72
CA VAL A 63 11.43 11.12 0.87
C VAL A 63 11.26 11.46 -0.60
N SER A 64 12.00 10.74 -1.47
CA SER A 64 11.82 10.79 -2.92
C SER A 64 11.53 9.41 -3.46
N ILE A 65 10.56 9.32 -4.36
CA ILE A 65 10.14 8.09 -5.05
C ILE A 65 9.99 8.36 -6.55
N THR A 66 9.81 7.31 -7.34
CA THR A 66 9.45 7.42 -8.77
C THR A 66 7.96 7.23 -8.98
N VAL A 67 7.46 7.77 -10.10
CA VAL A 67 6.07 7.57 -10.53
C VAL A 67 5.73 6.07 -10.57
N GLY A 68 4.55 5.70 -10.07
CA GLY A 68 4.08 4.32 -9.95
C GLY A 68 4.45 3.65 -8.61
N GLN A 69 5.35 4.21 -7.83
CA GLN A 69 5.68 3.67 -6.50
C GLN A 69 4.71 4.14 -5.41
N SER A 70 4.70 3.41 -4.31
CA SER A 70 4.00 3.71 -3.06
C SER A 70 4.98 4.06 -1.96
N VAL A 71 4.50 4.65 -0.87
CA VAL A 71 5.27 4.88 0.36
C VAL A 71 4.70 4.01 1.48
N THR A 72 5.60 3.34 2.19
CA THR A 72 5.27 2.58 3.40
C THR A 72 5.28 3.51 4.61
N PHE A 73 4.22 3.49 5.39
CA PHE A 73 4.17 4.14 6.71
C PHE A 73 4.15 3.09 7.82
N VAL A 74 5.01 3.28 8.81
CA VAL A 74 5.13 2.41 10.00
C VAL A 74 4.82 3.25 11.24
N ASN A 75 3.91 2.78 12.08
CA ASN A 75 3.61 3.45 13.35
C ASN A 75 4.26 2.70 14.52
N ASN A 76 5.33 3.26 15.06
CA ASN A 76 6.00 2.79 16.28
C ASN A 76 5.60 3.61 17.53
N ASP A 77 4.70 4.59 17.37
CA ASP A 77 4.15 5.33 18.53
C ASP A 77 3.11 4.47 19.27
N SER A 78 2.89 4.80 20.51
CA SER A 78 1.86 4.20 21.36
C SER A 78 0.44 4.67 21.01
N ARG A 79 0.29 5.68 20.18
CA ARG A 79 -0.98 6.24 19.71
C ARG A 79 -1.24 5.85 18.26
N SER A 80 -2.50 5.87 17.86
CA SER A 80 -2.88 5.82 16.45
C SER A 80 -2.77 7.21 15.81
N HIS A 81 -2.44 7.24 14.52
CA HIS A 81 -2.32 8.44 13.71
C HIS A 81 -3.21 8.35 12.48
N GLU A 82 -3.76 9.47 12.05
CA GLU A 82 -4.51 9.56 10.80
C GLU A 82 -3.74 10.47 9.83
N LEU A 83 -2.93 9.85 8.97
CA LEU A 83 -2.10 10.60 8.04
C LEU A 83 -2.91 11.01 6.81
N ALA A 84 -2.95 12.29 6.56
CA ALA A 84 -3.69 12.90 5.46
C ALA A 84 -2.81 13.83 4.62
N SER A 85 -3.17 14.02 3.36
CA SER A 85 -2.47 14.95 2.48
C SER A 85 -2.83 16.42 2.80
N ASP A 86 -1.93 17.33 2.46
CA ASP A 86 -2.22 18.75 2.51
C ASP A 86 -3.22 19.17 1.42
N PRO A 87 -3.89 20.36 1.55
CA PRO A 87 -4.00 21.17 2.76
C PRO A 87 -5.06 20.65 3.74
N HIS A 88 -4.90 20.93 5.03
CA HIS A 88 -5.97 20.72 6.00
C HIS A 88 -7.03 21.82 5.87
N PRO A 89 -8.34 21.54 6.00
CA PRO A 89 -8.99 20.23 6.18
C PRO A 89 -9.38 19.54 4.86
N ALA A 90 -9.03 20.12 3.71
CA ALA A 90 -9.54 19.66 2.40
C ALA A 90 -8.89 18.36 1.89
N HIS A 91 -7.63 18.07 2.25
CA HIS A 91 -6.86 16.89 1.89
C HIS A 91 -6.87 16.54 0.39
N THR A 92 -6.75 17.55 -0.47
CA THR A 92 -7.01 17.42 -1.90
C THR A 92 -5.76 17.14 -2.75
N ASN A 93 -4.55 17.44 -2.24
CA ASN A 93 -3.35 17.40 -3.08
C ASN A 93 -2.92 15.99 -3.47
N CYS A 94 -3.01 15.03 -2.55
CA CYS A 94 -2.48 13.69 -2.78
C CYS A 94 -3.41 12.59 -2.23
N PRO A 95 -4.46 12.22 -2.97
CA PRO A 95 -5.42 11.20 -2.54
C PRO A 95 -4.79 9.84 -2.20
N SER A 96 -3.62 9.53 -2.76
CA SER A 96 -2.88 8.29 -2.45
C SER A 96 -2.51 8.18 -0.98
N ILE A 97 -2.24 9.30 -0.29
CA ILE A 97 -1.94 9.33 1.15
C ILE A 97 -3.23 9.08 1.96
N ASN A 98 -4.33 9.70 1.57
CA ASN A 98 -5.60 9.62 2.30
C ASN A 98 -6.16 8.17 2.35
N ALA A 99 -5.74 7.30 1.42
CA ALA A 99 -6.09 5.89 1.42
C ALA A 99 -5.50 5.10 2.61
N LEU A 100 -4.53 5.65 3.35
CA LEU A 100 -3.99 5.04 4.57
C LEU A 100 -5.03 4.98 5.68
N ALA A 101 -5.93 5.99 5.75
CA ALA A 101 -6.86 6.17 6.87
C ALA A 101 -6.10 6.12 8.22
N VAL A 102 -6.71 5.53 9.25
CA VAL A 102 -6.06 5.42 10.57
C VAL A 102 -4.94 4.38 10.54
N LEU A 103 -3.74 4.78 10.94
CA LEU A 103 -2.56 3.93 11.16
C LEU A 103 -2.44 3.64 12.65
N GLY A 104 -2.93 2.48 13.08
CA GLY A 104 -2.90 2.07 14.50
C GLY A 104 -1.49 1.78 15.01
N THR A 105 -1.35 1.70 16.32
CA THR A 105 -0.09 1.33 17.01
C THR A 105 0.49 0.03 16.46
N GLY A 106 1.77 0.03 16.10
CA GLY A 106 2.49 -1.12 15.55
C GLY A 106 2.08 -1.50 14.13
N GLN A 107 1.18 -0.75 13.48
CA GLN A 107 0.77 -1.05 12.11
C GLN A 107 1.75 -0.53 11.08
N THR A 108 1.78 -1.25 9.97
CA THR A 108 2.46 -0.86 8.72
C THR A 108 1.42 -0.84 7.60
N LYS A 109 1.37 0.26 6.84
CA LYS A 109 0.49 0.41 5.69
C LYS A 109 1.21 1.01 4.49
N LEU A 110 0.76 0.67 3.29
CA LEU A 110 1.20 1.30 2.05
C LEU A 110 0.15 2.31 1.59
N THR A 111 0.62 3.44 1.02
CA THR A 111 -0.24 4.33 0.24
C THR A 111 -0.69 3.64 -1.04
N ASN A 112 -1.69 4.18 -1.73
CA ASN A 112 -1.84 3.90 -3.14
C ASN A 112 -0.61 4.41 -3.93
N SER A 113 -0.41 3.90 -5.14
CA SER A 113 0.68 4.35 -6.01
C SER A 113 0.50 5.82 -6.40
N PHE A 114 1.62 6.54 -6.53
CA PHE A 114 1.63 7.92 -6.99
C PHE A 114 1.73 7.95 -8.52
N GLY A 115 0.63 8.29 -9.18
CA GLY A 115 0.49 8.21 -10.65
C GLY A 115 1.12 9.35 -11.45
N ALA A 116 1.61 10.41 -10.80
CA ALA A 116 2.19 11.58 -11.46
C ALA A 116 3.36 12.16 -10.66
N ALA A 117 4.33 12.77 -11.37
CA ALA A 117 5.39 13.53 -10.75
C ALA A 117 4.85 14.78 -10.03
N GLY A 118 5.45 15.13 -8.91
CA GLY A 118 5.02 16.27 -8.09
C GLY A 118 5.54 16.22 -6.67
N THR A 119 4.93 16.98 -5.80
CA THR A 119 5.25 17.06 -4.37
C THR A 119 3.97 16.92 -3.55
N CYS A 120 3.98 16.02 -2.59
CA CYS A 120 2.89 15.71 -1.69
C CYS A 120 3.31 16.04 -0.25
N GLY A 121 2.72 17.07 0.34
CA GLY A 121 2.79 17.30 1.78
C GLY A 121 1.80 16.40 2.52
N PHE A 122 2.13 16.01 3.73
CA PHE A 122 1.24 15.27 4.62
C PHE A 122 1.38 15.74 6.07
N HIS A 123 0.34 15.48 6.85
CA HIS A 123 0.26 15.77 8.28
C HIS A 123 -0.57 14.71 9.00
N ASP A 124 -0.50 14.69 10.33
CA ASP A 124 -1.49 13.98 11.15
C ASP A 124 -2.78 14.81 11.23
N HIS A 125 -3.89 14.25 10.75
CA HIS A 125 -5.20 14.92 10.74
C HIS A 125 -5.69 15.27 12.15
N ASN A 126 -5.33 14.47 13.16
CA ASN A 126 -5.73 14.68 14.55
C ASN A 126 -4.90 15.76 15.26
N ASP A 127 -3.73 16.14 14.67
CA ASP A 127 -2.84 17.17 15.20
C ASP A 127 -2.17 17.95 14.04
N PRO A 128 -2.97 18.65 13.21
CA PRO A 128 -2.51 19.19 11.94
C PRO A 128 -1.49 20.32 12.07
N ASP A 129 -1.34 20.92 13.24
CA ASP A 129 -0.37 22.00 13.48
C ASP A 129 0.97 21.47 14.02
N ASN A 130 1.05 20.20 14.37
CA ASN A 130 2.26 19.58 14.88
C ASN A 130 3.30 19.34 13.78
N LEU A 131 4.32 20.19 13.72
CA LEU A 131 5.37 20.09 12.70
C LEU A 131 6.17 18.78 12.76
N ALA A 132 6.22 18.13 13.92
CA ALA A 132 6.92 16.86 14.09
C ALA A 132 6.20 15.70 13.39
N LEU A 133 4.89 15.84 13.11
CA LEU A 133 4.05 14.87 12.41
C LEU A 133 3.75 15.26 10.96
N LYS A 134 4.54 16.18 10.39
CA LYS A 134 4.45 16.61 9.00
C LYS A 134 5.62 16.09 8.18
N GLY A 135 5.39 15.94 6.88
CA GLY A 135 6.45 15.58 5.97
C GLY A 135 6.10 15.82 4.51
N THR A 136 7.03 15.43 3.64
CA THR A 136 6.94 15.68 2.19
C THR A 136 7.42 14.47 1.41
N ILE A 137 6.66 14.09 0.39
CA ILE A 137 7.01 13.06 -0.60
C ILE A 137 7.23 13.76 -1.94
N THR A 138 8.42 13.64 -2.51
CA THR A 138 8.74 14.10 -3.86
C THR A 138 8.65 12.93 -4.82
N ILE A 139 7.86 13.06 -5.88
CA ILE A 139 7.65 12.05 -6.93
C ILE A 139 8.34 12.53 -8.21
N ARG A 140 9.21 11.70 -8.79
CA ARG A 140 10.01 12.01 -9.98
C ARG A 140 9.77 11.04 -11.12
#